data_9326961cf5115a9daf884e73996a9c16
#
_entry.id   9326961cf5115a9daf884e73996a9c16
#
_cell.length_a   1.000
_cell.length_b   1.000
_cell.length_c   1.000
_cell.angle_alpha   90.00
_cell.angle_beta   90.00
_cell.angle_gamma   90.00
#
_symmetry.space_group_name_H-M   'P 1'
#
loop_
_entity.id
_entity.type
_entity.pdbx_description
1 polymer ?
#
loop_
_entity_poly.entity_id
_entity_poly.type
_entity_poly.pdbx_seq_one_letter_code
_entity_poly.pdbx_strand_id
1 'polypeptide(L)'
;VIAAPTQNQATIMFDRIRSLVINNEFLKGYIVRNTQSELWLNFLDNTGMSKIITRATGETGVGLRGYSPHVIIADECSFIKTDILRAFLPSGMATQAKVWLTSTPFSKSGYFYEACMNSKPLNPEGMWTEFHVKSMMNPLIAEDPVFIEEIKRLTKEEYVQEVEGEFLDIGDALIPNSLIMEALTDGKPKGRVKYYMGVDVARTGRDETVFTIVGVDEDDVVFVEDVYAESQSNVVDVAGRIGDFVQQFHLQTVFIDETGLGGGLVDLCRERGIPTRGVMFSLQEKAEMYKNLRLLFENHKIKLKQINKMVYQLSYLRREYTESGIMKIKSYEHDDYPDSLVLACRAVNTGEGWYVLDMGKALKESLFG
;
A
#
# COMPACT_ATOMS: atom_id res chain seq x y z
N VAL A 1 -2.58 -7.54 -22.99
CA VAL A 1 -2.75 -7.87 -21.56
C VAL A 1 -2.71 -6.59 -20.75
N ILE A 2 -3.63 -6.45 -19.81
CA ILE A 2 -3.70 -5.37 -18.84
C ILE A 2 -3.28 -5.97 -17.48
N ALA A 3 -2.29 -5.40 -16.85
CA ALA A 3 -1.79 -5.80 -15.56
C ALA A 3 -1.84 -4.62 -14.58
N ALA A 4 -2.21 -4.88 -13.32
CA ALA A 4 -2.17 -3.89 -12.24
C ALA A 4 -1.85 -4.61 -10.92
N PRO A 5 -1.46 -3.90 -9.85
CA PRO A 5 -1.15 -4.51 -8.56
C PRO A 5 -2.27 -5.41 -8.05
N THR A 6 -3.52 -4.93 -8.14
CA THR A 6 -4.71 -5.68 -7.71
C THR A 6 -5.66 -5.99 -8.87
N GLN A 7 -6.47 -7.04 -8.71
CA GLN A 7 -7.47 -7.39 -9.72
C GLN A 7 -8.52 -6.29 -9.88
N ASN A 8 -8.89 -5.60 -8.82
CA ASN A 8 -9.86 -4.50 -8.89
C ASN A 8 -9.35 -3.35 -9.77
N GLN A 9 -8.09 -2.94 -9.60
CA GLN A 9 -7.47 -1.89 -10.44
C GLN A 9 -7.41 -2.33 -11.90
N ALA A 10 -6.93 -3.54 -12.17
CA ALA A 10 -6.87 -4.08 -13.53
C ALA A 10 -8.27 -4.16 -14.17
N THR A 11 -9.30 -4.47 -13.39
CA THR A 11 -10.69 -4.56 -13.85
C THR A 11 -11.27 -3.18 -14.20
N ILE A 12 -10.92 -2.12 -13.48
CA ILE A 12 -11.41 -0.75 -13.77
C ILE A 12 -11.04 -0.32 -15.19
N MET A 13 -9.78 -0.48 -15.59
CA MET A 13 -9.34 -0.17 -16.95
C MET A 13 -10.00 -1.11 -17.97
N PHE A 14 -10.07 -2.39 -17.68
CA PHE A 14 -10.70 -3.38 -18.53
C PHE A 14 -12.17 -3.07 -18.77
N ASP A 15 -12.94 -2.72 -17.75
CA ASP A 15 -14.37 -2.42 -17.87
C ASP A 15 -14.63 -1.17 -18.71
N ARG A 16 -13.75 -0.17 -18.67
CA ARG A 16 -13.82 0.98 -19.58
C ARG A 16 -13.69 0.55 -21.04
N ILE A 17 -12.67 -0.26 -21.35
CA ILE A 17 -12.45 -0.78 -22.71
C ILE A 17 -13.63 -1.67 -23.13
N ARG A 18 -14.06 -2.57 -22.26
CA ARG A 18 -15.20 -3.46 -22.45
C ARG A 18 -16.48 -2.69 -22.77
N SER A 19 -16.75 -1.63 -22.02
CA SER A 19 -17.91 -0.75 -22.23
C SER A 19 -17.87 -0.07 -23.59
N LEU A 20 -16.71 0.42 -24.03
CA LEU A 20 -16.55 1.01 -25.35
C LEU A 20 -16.84 -0.02 -26.48
N VAL A 21 -16.39 -1.26 -26.32
CA VAL A 21 -16.63 -2.33 -27.31
C VAL A 21 -18.10 -2.75 -27.32
N ILE A 22 -18.72 -2.94 -26.16
CA ILE A 22 -20.13 -3.39 -26.07
C ILE A 22 -21.10 -2.33 -26.60
N ASN A 23 -20.81 -1.05 -26.37
CA ASN A 23 -21.65 0.05 -26.81
C ASN A 23 -21.39 0.46 -28.27
N ASN A 24 -20.38 -0.11 -28.91
CA ASN A 24 -20.14 0.09 -30.33
C ASN A 24 -20.89 -0.98 -31.14
N GLU A 25 -21.90 -0.58 -31.91
CA GLU A 25 -22.77 -1.50 -32.67
C GLU A 25 -22.00 -2.37 -33.64
N PHE A 26 -20.93 -1.86 -34.28
CA PHE A 26 -20.09 -2.61 -35.16
C PHE A 26 -19.25 -3.68 -34.41
N LEU A 27 -18.55 -3.27 -33.35
CA LEU A 27 -17.67 -4.19 -32.60
C LEU A 27 -18.44 -5.23 -31.81
N LYS A 28 -19.65 -4.90 -31.34
CA LYS A 28 -20.50 -5.80 -30.56
C LYS A 28 -20.80 -7.12 -31.32
N GLY A 29 -20.97 -7.03 -32.61
CA GLY A 29 -21.25 -8.20 -33.45
C GLY A 29 -20.10 -9.24 -33.55
N TYR A 30 -18.90 -8.85 -33.15
CA TYR A 30 -17.71 -9.72 -33.20
C TYR A 30 -17.34 -10.32 -31.84
N ILE A 31 -18.09 -10.02 -30.79
CA ILE A 31 -17.82 -10.55 -29.45
C ILE A 31 -18.14 -12.02 -29.38
N VAL A 32 -17.14 -12.85 -29.06
CA VAL A 32 -17.29 -14.31 -28.89
C VAL A 32 -17.15 -14.73 -27.42
N ARG A 33 -16.49 -13.93 -26.60
CA ARG A 33 -16.37 -14.14 -25.15
C ARG A 33 -16.38 -12.82 -24.43
N ASN A 34 -17.15 -12.76 -23.36
CA ASN A 34 -17.26 -11.58 -22.50
C ASN A 34 -17.42 -12.03 -21.04
N THR A 35 -16.35 -11.93 -20.27
CA THR A 35 -16.28 -12.28 -18.85
C THR A 35 -15.79 -11.08 -18.04
N GLN A 36 -15.65 -11.22 -16.74
CA GLN A 36 -15.11 -10.16 -15.86
C GLN A 36 -13.62 -9.86 -16.11
N SER A 37 -12.89 -10.77 -16.76
CA SER A 37 -11.44 -10.63 -16.94
C SER A 37 -10.97 -10.88 -18.37
N GLU A 38 -11.87 -11.19 -19.29
CA GLU A 38 -11.52 -11.51 -20.68
C GLU A 38 -12.62 -11.05 -21.64
N LEU A 39 -12.20 -10.36 -22.69
CA LEU A 39 -13.03 -9.99 -23.82
C LEU A 39 -12.36 -10.48 -25.10
N TRP A 40 -13.05 -11.32 -25.86
CA TRP A 40 -12.55 -11.88 -27.12
C TRP A 40 -13.43 -11.45 -28.28
N LEU A 41 -12.79 -11.00 -29.35
CA LEU A 41 -13.47 -10.61 -30.60
C LEU A 41 -12.89 -11.38 -31.77
N ASN A 42 -13.74 -11.88 -32.64
CA ASN A 42 -13.32 -12.40 -33.92
C ASN A 42 -12.71 -11.31 -34.80
N PHE A 43 -11.77 -11.66 -35.65
CA PHE A 43 -11.34 -10.75 -36.71
C PHE A 43 -12.48 -10.57 -37.72
N LEU A 44 -12.44 -9.48 -38.48
CA LEU A 44 -13.45 -9.15 -39.47
C LEU A 44 -13.57 -10.25 -40.58
N ASP A 45 -12.48 -10.93 -40.87
CA ASP A 45 -12.38 -12.01 -41.82
C ASP A 45 -12.57 -13.43 -41.25
N ASN A 46 -12.85 -13.49 -39.93
CA ASN A 46 -12.98 -14.73 -39.15
C ASN A 46 -11.74 -15.65 -39.17
N THR A 47 -10.57 -15.14 -39.54
CA THR A 47 -9.32 -15.94 -39.57
C THR A 47 -8.65 -16.08 -38.22
N GLY A 48 -9.08 -15.31 -37.19
CA GLY A 48 -8.50 -15.32 -35.86
C GLY A 48 -9.29 -14.48 -34.86
N MET A 49 -8.73 -14.33 -33.68
CA MET A 49 -9.34 -13.60 -32.54
C MET A 49 -8.38 -12.63 -31.90
N SER A 50 -8.88 -11.45 -31.54
CA SER A 50 -8.26 -10.53 -30.59
C SER A 50 -8.72 -10.83 -29.18
N LYS A 51 -7.80 -10.87 -28.23
CA LYS A 51 -8.10 -11.16 -26.82
C LYS A 51 -7.61 -10.00 -25.96
N ILE A 52 -8.50 -9.42 -25.20
CA ILE A 52 -8.20 -8.43 -24.17
C ILE A 52 -8.33 -9.16 -22.83
N ILE A 53 -7.26 -9.18 -22.05
CA ILE A 53 -7.17 -9.97 -20.82
C ILE A 53 -6.67 -9.06 -19.72
N THR A 54 -7.32 -9.10 -18.56
CA THR A 54 -6.89 -8.40 -17.36
C THR A 54 -6.46 -9.36 -16.26
N ARG A 55 -5.36 -9.05 -15.59
CA ARG A 55 -4.80 -9.87 -14.50
C ARG A 55 -4.18 -8.99 -13.42
N ALA A 56 -4.34 -9.39 -12.17
CA ALA A 56 -3.49 -8.88 -11.11
C ALA A 56 -2.07 -9.41 -11.28
N THR A 57 -1.08 -8.61 -10.90
CA THR A 57 0.32 -9.05 -10.91
C THR A 57 0.58 -10.09 -9.81
N GLY A 58 -0.14 -10.00 -8.68
CA GLY A 58 0.07 -10.86 -7.51
C GLY A 58 1.51 -10.78 -7.00
N GLU A 59 1.90 -11.74 -6.16
CA GLU A 59 3.23 -11.78 -5.54
C GLU A 59 4.36 -12.17 -6.49
N THR A 60 4.06 -13.04 -7.44
CA THR A 60 5.09 -13.75 -8.26
C THR A 60 4.96 -13.46 -9.73
N GLY A 61 3.93 -12.73 -10.16
CA GLY A 61 3.63 -12.52 -11.58
C GLY A 61 3.29 -13.80 -12.36
N VAL A 62 3.05 -14.93 -11.67
CA VAL A 62 2.76 -16.22 -12.33
C VAL A 62 1.53 -16.12 -13.22
N GLY A 63 0.52 -15.38 -12.81
CA GLY A 63 -0.70 -15.15 -13.61
C GLY A 63 -0.48 -14.42 -14.93
N LEU A 64 0.68 -13.80 -15.11
CA LEU A 64 1.07 -13.07 -16.33
C LEU A 64 1.93 -13.91 -17.27
N ARG A 65 2.45 -15.04 -16.81
CA ARG A 65 3.29 -15.94 -17.62
C ARG A 65 2.43 -16.78 -18.57
N GLY A 66 3.02 -17.14 -19.70
CA GLY A 66 2.35 -17.98 -20.71
C GLY A 66 1.52 -17.21 -21.73
N TYR A 67 1.47 -15.88 -21.63
CA TYR A 67 0.92 -15.02 -22.67
C TYR A 67 2.03 -14.59 -23.64
N SER A 68 1.67 -14.40 -24.90
CA SER A 68 2.49 -13.75 -25.93
C SER A 68 1.73 -12.50 -26.41
N PRO A 69 1.69 -11.43 -25.59
CA PRO A 69 0.88 -10.27 -25.87
C PRO A 69 1.49 -9.42 -27.00
N HIS A 70 0.63 -8.77 -27.81
CA HIS A 70 1.02 -7.73 -28.77
C HIS A 70 0.97 -6.33 -28.12
N VAL A 71 0.23 -6.19 -27.02
CA VAL A 71 0.17 -4.97 -26.22
C VAL A 71 0.20 -5.36 -24.75
N ILE A 72 1.07 -4.72 -23.98
CA ILE A 72 1.14 -4.81 -22.52
C ILE A 72 0.79 -3.43 -21.98
N ILE A 73 -0.16 -3.38 -21.06
CA ILE A 73 -0.47 -2.19 -20.26
C ILE A 73 -0.25 -2.58 -18.82
N ALA A 74 0.74 -1.96 -18.16
CA ALA A 74 0.96 -2.09 -16.73
C ALA A 74 0.50 -0.79 -16.07
N ASP A 75 -0.64 -0.87 -15.40
CA ASP A 75 -1.25 0.25 -14.71
C ASP A 75 -0.84 0.28 -13.24
N GLU A 76 -0.74 1.46 -12.64
CA GLU A 76 -0.20 1.69 -11.30
C GLU A 76 1.19 1.06 -11.13
N CYS A 77 2.02 1.26 -12.13
CA CYS A 77 3.31 0.58 -12.29
C CYS A 77 4.30 0.86 -11.16
N SER A 78 4.20 2.03 -10.50
CA SER A 78 4.99 2.37 -9.31
C SER A 78 4.77 1.39 -8.13
N PHE A 79 3.62 0.72 -8.10
CA PHE A 79 3.24 -0.22 -7.05
C PHE A 79 3.38 -1.70 -7.46
N ILE A 80 3.89 -1.97 -8.67
CA ILE A 80 4.22 -3.33 -9.11
C ILE A 80 5.67 -3.65 -8.75
N LYS A 81 5.91 -4.82 -8.15
CA LYS A 81 7.27 -5.27 -7.81
C LYS A 81 8.16 -5.29 -9.06
N THR A 82 9.37 -4.77 -8.92
CA THR A 82 10.35 -4.66 -10.02
C THR A 82 10.69 -6.01 -10.67
N ASP A 83 10.82 -7.07 -9.87
CA ASP A 83 11.10 -8.42 -10.35
C ASP A 83 9.96 -9.01 -11.17
N ILE A 84 8.70 -8.69 -10.82
CA ILE A 84 7.52 -9.08 -11.60
C ILE A 84 7.53 -8.43 -12.98
N LEU A 85 7.78 -7.11 -13.04
CA LEU A 85 7.87 -6.41 -14.33
C LEU A 85 9.02 -6.94 -15.18
N ARG A 86 10.20 -7.15 -14.58
CA ARG A 86 11.36 -7.73 -15.27
C ARG A 86 11.10 -9.15 -15.78
N ALA A 87 10.25 -9.91 -15.11
CA ALA A 87 9.86 -11.26 -15.55
C ALA A 87 8.74 -11.25 -16.59
N PHE A 88 7.82 -10.28 -16.53
CA PHE A 88 6.65 -10.22 -17.39
C PHE A 88 6.92 -9.55 -18.75
N LEU A 89 7.59 -8.41 -18.76
CA LEU A 89 7.79 -7.63 -19.98
C LEU A 89 8.47 -8.40 -21.11
N PRO A 90 9.44 -9.30 -20.86
CA PRO A 90 10.00 -10.15 -21.92
C PRO A 90 9.01 -11.08 -22.61
N SER A 91 7.84 -11.37 -22.00
CA SER A 91 6.80 -12.19 -22.65
C SER A 91 6.27 -11.59 -23.95
N GLY A 92 6.42 -10.29 -24.14
CA GLY A 92 6.07 -9.56 -25.36
C GLY A 92 7.17 -9.51 -26.43
N MET A 93 8.36 -10.04 -26.16
CA MET A 93 9.49 -9.92 -27.10
C MET A 93 9.23 -10.65 -28.42
N ALA A 94 8.67 -11.86 -28.35
CA ALA A 94 8.38 -12.66 -29.55
C ALA A 94 7.36 -12.01 -30.49
N THR A 95 6.48 -11.17 -29.94
CA THR A 95 5.42 -10.46 -30.68
C THR A 95 5.79 -9.01 -30.97
N GLN A 96 6.97 -8.56 -30.55
CA GLN A 96 7.36 -7.14 -30.58
C GLN A 96 6.29 -6.25 -29.94
N ALA A 97 5.83 -6.64 -28.76
CA ALA A 97 4.73 -6.00 -28.06
C ALA A 97 5.00 -4.52 -27.80
N LYS A 98 3.98 -3.69 -27.97
CA LYS A 98 3.96 -2.33 -27.46
C LYS A 98 3.69 -2.37 -25.97
N VAL A 99 4.53 -1.66 -25.20
CA VAL A 99 4.44 -1.61 -23.74
C VAL A 99 4.06 -0.20 -23.30
N TRP A 100 3.04 -0.13 -22.44
CA TRP A 100 2.59 1.09 -21.78
C TRP A 100 2.72 0.89 -20.28
N LEU A 101 3.44 1.80 -19.64
CA LEU A 101 3.54 1.88 -18.19
C LEU A 101 2.82 3.15 -17.74
N THR A 102 1.82 3.02 -16.90
CA THR A 102 1.04 4.16 -16.39
C THR A 102 1.08 4.15 -14.88
N SER A 103 1.33 5.28 -14.24
CA SER A 103 1.28 5.43 -12.79
C SER A 103 1.43 6.90 -12.38
N THR A 104 0.95 7.23 -11.19
CA THR A 104 1.47 8.38 -10.45
C THR A 104 2.90 8.08 -10.01
N PRO A 105 3.86 9.00 -10.17
CA PRO A 105 5.21 8.82 -9.63
C PRO A 105 5.17 8.66 -8.12
N PHE A 106 5.95 7.71 -7.57
CA PHE A 106 5.91 7.46 -6.14
C PHE A 106 7.24 7.78 -5.46
N SER A 107 8.31 7.05 -5.79
CA SER A 107 9.63 7.31 -5.23
C SER A 107 10.69 7.22 -6.32
N LYS A 108 11.87 7.80 -6.07
CA LYS A 108 13.03 7.69 -6.95
C LYS A 108 13.66 6.30 -6.91
N SER A 109 12.82 5.26 -6.99
CA SER A 109 13.25 3.86 -7.01
C SER A 109 12.24 2.98 -7.75
N GLY A 110 12.67 1.77 -8.15
CA GLY A 110 11.83 0.79 -8.82
C GLY A 110 11.79 0.92 -10.33
N TYR A 111 11.15 -0.08 -10.97
CA TYR A 111 11.18 -0.22 -12.43
C TYR A 111 10.58 0.98 -13.16
N PHE A 112 9.47 1.53 -12.65
CA PHE A 112 8.80 2.67 -13.29
C PHE A 112 9.69 3.92 -13.28
N TYR A 113 10.35 4.22 -12.14
CA TYR A 113 11.33 5.30 -12.06
C TYR A 113 12.51 5.07 -13.01
N GLU A 114 13.08 3.86 -13.03
CA GLU A 114 14.17 3.51 -13.95
C GLU A 114 13.76 3.71 -15.42
N ALA A 115 12.52 3.33 -15.78
CA ALA A 115 11.98 3.51 -17.12
C ALA A 115 11.84 5.00 -17.47
N CYS A 116 11.33 5.84 -16.57
CA CYS A 116 11.23 7.28 -16.77
C CYS A 116 12.62 7.93 -16.90
N MET A 117 13.58 7.56 -16.06
CA MET A 117 14.96 8.07 -16.16
C MET A 117 15.67 7.64 -17.46
N ASN A 118 15.26 6.50 -18.04
CA ASN A 118 15.74 6.00 -19.33
C ASN A 118 14.76 6.31 -20.47
N SER A 119 14.10 7.44 -20.41
CA SER A 119 13.12 7.91 -21.38
C SER A 119 13.59 9.15 -22.13
N LYS A 120 13.02 9.36 -23.32
CA LYS A 120 13.15 10.64 -24.02
C LYS A 120 12.13 11.64 -23.44
N PRO A 121 12.49 12.92 -23.23
CA PRO A 121 13.71 13.60 -23.69
C PRO A 121 14.90 13.53 -22.70
N LEU A 122 14.77 12.94 -21.50
CA LEU A 122 15.84 12.94 -20.49
C LEU A 122 17.08 12.18 -20.97
N ASN A 123 16.88 11.06 -21.65
CA ASN A 123 17.94 10.27 -22.26
C ASN A 123 17.68 10.13 -23.77
N PRO A 124 18.43 10.80 -24.66
CA PRO A 124 18.23 10.73 -26.11
C PRO A 124 18.36 9.30 -26.69
N GLU A 125 19.14 8.43 -26.06
CA GLU A 125 19.30 7.02 -26.40
C GLU A 125 18.36 6.09 -25.64
N GLY A 126 17.47 6.67 -24.80
CA GLY A 126 16.53 5.93 -23.98
C GLY A 126 15.56 5.09 -24.81
N MET A 127 15.21 3.93 -24.28
CA MET A 127 14.29 2.99 -24.94
C MET A 127 12.83 3.38 -24.75
N TRP A 128 12.52 4.27 -23.83
CA TRP A 128 11.16 4.69 -23.49
C TRP A 128 10.84 6.07 -24.09
N THR A 129 9.56 6.32 -24.30
CA THR A 129 9.02 7.66 -24.56
C THR A 129 8.12 8.00 -23.39
N GLU A 130 8.42 9.10 -22.73
CA GLU A 130 7.66 9.58 -21.58
C GLU A 130 6.58 10.58 -22.00
N PHE A 131 5.45 10.46 -21.39
CA PHE A 131 4.36 11.42 -21.41
C PHE A 131 4.11 11.89 -19.98
N HIS A 132 4.77 12.96 -19.58
CA HIS A 132 4.56 13.57 -18.29
C HIS A 132 3.36 14.51 -18.37
N VAL A 133 2.29 14.18 -17.63
CA VAL A 133 1.03 14.92 -17.66
C VAL A 133 0.69 15.38 -16.25
N LYS A 134 0.71 16.70 -16.05
CA LYS A 134 0.26 17.30 -14.80
C LYS A 134 -1.26 17.32 -14.73
N SER A 135 -1.84 17.17 -13.54
CA SER A 135 -3.30 17.18 -13.35
C SER A 135 -3.95 18.44 -13.92
N MET A 136 -3.30 19.61 -13.76
CA MET A 136 -3.81 20.88 -14.25
C MET A 136 -3.75 21.04 -15.79
N MET A 137 -3.11 20.13 -16.50
CA MET A 137 -3.18 20.11 -17.97
C MET A 137 -4.51 19.56 -18.51
N ASN A 138 -5.28 18.88 -17.66
CA ASN A 138 -6.61 18.42 -18.01
C ASN A 138 -7.62 19.57 -17.74
N PRO A 139 -8.25 20.15 -18.77
CA PRO A 139 -9.16 21.28 -18.59
C PRO A 139 -10.38 20.94 -17.72
N LEU A 140 -10.85 19.70 -17.75
CA LEU A 140 -11.96 19.26 -16.89
C LEU A 140 -11.61 19.27 -15.40
N ILE A 141 -10.33 19.06 -15.07
CA ILE A 141 -9.83 19.10 -13.70
C ILE A 141 -9.47 20.54 -13.31
N ALA A 142 -8.78 21.25 -14.19
CA ALA A 142 -8.33 22.62 -13.95
C ALA A 142 -9.48 23.61 -13.71
N GLU A 143 -10.65 23.35 -14.26
CA GLU A 143 -11.85 24.19 -14.12
C GLU A 143 -12.85 23.67 -13.06
N ASP A 144 -12.58 22.50 -12.45
CA ASP A 144 -13.45 21.91 -11.42
C ASP A 144 -13.21 22.61 -10.06
N PRO A 145 -14.20 23.37 -9.54
CA PRO A 145 -14.02 24.06 -8.27
C PRO A 145 -13.85 23.10 -7.07
N VAL A 146 -14.39 21.89 -7.13
CA VAL A 146 -14.23 20.89 -6.07
C VAL A 146 -12.78 20.41 -6.06
N PHE A 147 -12.23 20.09 -7.23
CA PHE A 147 -10.84 19.67 -7.34
C PHE A 147 -9.86 20.77 -6.90
N ILE A 148 -10.14 22.03 -7.27
CA ILE A 148 -9.32 23.19 -6.84
C ILE A 148 -9.34 23.34 -5.32
N GLU A 149 -10.48 23.13 -4.66
CA GLU A 149 -10.55 23.16 -3.19
C GLU A 149 -9.81 21.96 -2.55
N GLU A 150 -9.89 20.78 -3.13
CA GLU A 150 -9.12 19.61 -2.65
C GLU A 150 -7.61 19.82 -2.80
N ILE A 151 -7.14 20.38 -3.93
CA ILE A 151 -5.72 20.73 -4.12
C ILE A 151 -5.18 21.64 -3.01
N LYS A 152 -5.97 22.59 -2.53
CA LYS A 152 -5.56 23.51 -1.44
C LYS A 152 -5.35 22.79 -0.11
N ARG A 153 -5.85 21.57 0.04
CA ARG A 153 -5.72 20.74 1.23
C ARG A 153 -4.52 19.82 1.17
N LEU A 154 -3.90 19.69 -0.01
CA LEU A 154 -2.70 18.88 -0.19
C LEU A 154 -1.52 19.52 0.51
N THR A 155 -0.65 18.71 1.09
CA THR A 155 0.68 19.14 1.51
C THR A 155 1.50 19.50 0.27
N LYS A 156 2.65 20.13 0.47
CA LYS A 156 3.54 20.47 -0.64
C LYS A 156 4.02 19.23 -1.40
N GLU A 157 4.29 18.17 -0.69
CA GLU A 157 4.76 16.90 -1.23
C GLU A 157 3.66 16.20 -2.02
N GLU A 158 2.45 16.11 -1.46
CA GLU A 158 1.26 15.58 -2.16
C GLU A 158 1.00 16.36 -3.45
N TYR A 159 1.09 17.70 -3.39
CA TYR A 159 0.90 18.53 -4.57
C TYR A 159 1.95 18.20 -5.66
N VAL A 160 3.21 18.09 -5.28
CA VAL A 160 4.31 17.77 -6.20
C VAL A 160 4.10 16.40 -6.83
N GLN A 161 3.62 15.41 -6.06
CA GLN A 161 3.40 14.06 -6.54
C GLN A 161 2.11 13.93 -7.36
N GLU A 162 0.96 14.32 -6.78
CA GLU A 162 -0.37 14.04 -7.36
C GLU A 162 -0.79 15.06 -8.42
N VAL A 163 -0.32 16.31 -8.32
CA VAL A 163 -0.69 17.39 -9.24
C VAL A 163 0.39 17.63 -10.28
N GLU A 164 1.66 17.72 -9.86
CA GLU A 164 2.78 17.94 -10.76
C GLU A 164 3.30 16.66 -11.40
N GLY A 165 3.01 15.48 -10.83
CA GLY A 165 3.45 14.18 -11.34
C GLY A 165 4.94 13.94 -11.22
N GLU A 166 5.57 14.43 -10.14
CA GLU A 166 7.01 14.34 -9.93
C GLU A 166 7.39 13.25 -8.94
N PHE A 167 8.54 12.61 -9.15
CA PHE A 167 9.10 11.67 -8.21
C PHE A 167 9.72 12.39 -7.02
N LEU A 168 9.40 11.94 -5.82
CA LEU A 168 9.95 12.49 -4.58
C LEU A 168 11.26 11.81 -4.20
N ASP A 169 12.23 12.61 -3.74
CA ASP A 169 13.46 12.10 -3.13
C ASP A 169 13.21 11.81 -1.65
N ILE A 170 13.13 10.52 -1.34
CA ILE A 170 12.78 10.07 0.00
C ILE A 170 14.03 9.54 0.73
N GLY A 171 15.08 10.38 0.81
CA GLY A 171 16.39 9.99 1.35
C GLY A 171 16.41 9.54 2.81
N ASP A 172 15.49 10.05 3.66
CA ASP A 172 15.43 9.76 5.10
C ASP A 172 14.24 8.88 5.49
N ALA A 173 13.79 8.02 4.59
CA ALA A 173 12.68 7.11 4.87
C ALA A 173 12.93 6.28 6.12
N LEU A 174 11.94 6.24 7.03
CA LEU A 174 12.00 5.36 8.19
C LEU A 174 12.03 3.89 7.77
N ILE A 175 11.18 3.54 6.81
CA ILE A 175 11.12 2.21 6.20
C ILE A 175 11.42 2.39 4.71
N PRO A 176 12.50 1.78 4.18
CA PRO A 176 12.79 1.82 2.76
C PRO A 176 11.62 1.29 1.92
N ASN A 177 11.29 1.98 0.84
CA ASN A 177 10.19 1.58 -0.04
C ASN A 177 10.34 0.16 -0.59
N SER A 178 11.58 -0.28 -0.87
CA SER A 178 11.84 -1.65 -1.29
C SER A 178 11.28 -2.66 -0.29
N LEU A 179 11.49 -2.44 1.00
CA LEU A 179 10.97 -3.33 2.05
C LEU A 179 9.45 -3.30 2.16
N ILE A 180 8.83 -2.12 1.99
CA ILE A 180 7.36 -2.00 1.95
C ILE A 180 6.81 -2.80 0.77
N MET A 181 7.42 -2.68 -0.41
CA MET A 181 6.99 -3.40 -1.61
C MET A 181 7.22 -4.90 -1.50
N GLU A 182 8.31 -5.35 -0.87
CA GLU A 182 8.59 -6.77 -0.61
C GLU A 182 7.60 -7.37 0.41
N ALA A 183 7.08 -6.56 1.32
CA ALA A 183 6.09 -7.00 2.30
C ALA A 183 4.69 -7.19 1.70
N LEU A 184 4.40 -6.58 0.54
CA LEU A 184 3.10 -6.73 -0.13
C LEU A 184 2.89 -8.15 -0.61
N THR A 185 1.79 -8.76 -0.18
CA THR A 185 1.51 -10.16 -0.46
C THR A 185 0.01 -10.48 -0.37
N ASP A 186 -0.44 -11.46 -1.17
CA ASP A 186 -1.74 -12.12 -1.00
C ASP A 186 -1.58 -13.46 -0.25
N GLY A 187 -0.39 -13.72 0.30
CA GLY A 187 -0.08 -14.92 1.06
C GLY A 187 -0.90 -15.02 2.33
N LYS A 188 -1.15 -16.24 2.76
CA LYS A 188 -1.89 -16.52 3.99
C LYS A 188 -0.93 -16.92 5.10
N PRO A 189 -1.27 -16.62 6.37
CA PRO A 189 -0.51 -17.08 7.52
C PRO A 189 -0.47 -18.61 7.59
N LYS A 190 0.56 -19.15 8.23
CA LYS A 190 0.77 -20.57 8.41
C LYS A 190 0.28 -21.04 9.80
N GLY A 191 -0.31 -22.21 9.86
CA GLY A 191 -0.67 -22.85 11.12
C GLY A 191 -1.72 -22.08 11.91
N ARG A 192 -1.54 -22.04 13.24
CA ARG A 192 -2.45 -21.34 14.15
C ARG A 192 -2.14 -19.85 14.19
N VAL A 193 -3.17 -19.02 13.98
CA VAL A 193 -3.06 -17.57 13.96
C VAL A 193 -3.70 -16.98 15.21
N LYS A 194 -3.02 -16.02 15.84
CA LYS A 194 -3.58 -15.17 16.91
C LYS A 194 -3.82 -13.79 16.33
N TYR A 195 -5.01 -13.23 16.55
CA TYR A 195 -5.38 -11.92 15.99
C TYR A 195 -5.32 -10.83 17.05
N TYR A 196 -4.87 -9.66 16.62
CA TYR A 196 -4.74 -8.46 17.43
C TYR A 196 -5.20 -7.24 16.65
N MET A 197 -5.52 -6.17 17.33
CA MET A 197 -5.93 -4.92 16.68
C MET A 197 -5.21 -3.74 17.30
N GLY A 198 -4.79 -2.81 16.45
CA GLY A 198 -4.35 -1.47 16.83
C GLY A 198 -5.39 -0.45 16.41
N VAL A 199 -5.63 0.52 17.28
CA VAL A 199 -6.60 1.60 17.05
C VAL A 199 -5.92 2.92 17.27
N ASP A 200 -5.83 3.72 16.22
CA ASP A 200 -5.50 5.13 16.29
C ASP A 200 -6.79 5.95 16.25
N VAL A 201 -6.98 6.80 17.27
CA VAL A 201 -8.25 7.50 17.48
C VAL A 201 -8.16 8.94 16.98
N ALA A 202 -9.02 9.32 16.06
CA ALA A 202 -9.14 10.68 15.56
C ALA A 202 -9.29 11.72 16.69
N ARG A 203 -8.45 12.74 16.70
CA ARG A 203 -8.48 13.80 17.73
C ARG A 203 -9.46 14.91 17.42
N THR A 204 -9.54 15.38 16.20
CA THR A 204 -10.48 16.44 15.76
C THR A 204 -10.62 16.49 14.23
N GLY A 205 -11.84 16.71 13.78
CA GLY A 205 -12.29 17.31 12.52
C GLY A 205 -11.90 16.67 11.18
N ARG A 206 -10.68 16.31 10.93
CA ARG A 206 -10.21 15.74 9.64
C ARG A 206 -9.49 14.41 9.77
N ASP A 207 -9.08 14.03 10.99
CA ASP A 207 -8.39 12.79 11.22
C ASP A 207 -9.37 11.62 11.17
N GLU A 208 -8.91 10.46 10.75
CA GLU A 208 -9.69 9.23 10.73
C GLU A 208 -9.33 8.37 11.94
N THR A 209 -10.34 7.77 12.56
CA THR A 209 -10.08 6.64 13.47
C THR A 209 -9.77 5.42 12.63
N VAL A 210 -8.57 4.88 12.78
CA VAL A 210 -8.09 3.75 11.98
C VAL A 210 -7.94 2.50 12.85
N PHE A 211 -8.50 1.38 12.38
CA PHE A 211 -8.44 0.07 13.00
C PHE A 211 -7.62 -0.85 12.12
N THR A 212 -6.47 -1.29 12.58
CA THR A 212 -5.64 -2.27 11.87
C THR A 212 -5.70 -3.60 12.58
N ILE A 213 -6.15 -4.64 11.87
CA ILE A 213 -6.21 -6.01 12.36
C ILE A 213 -5.03 -6.78 11.80
N VAL A 214 -4.27 -7.42 12.69
CA VAL A 214 -3.13 -8.27 12.31
C VAL A 214 -3.31 -9.68 12.85
N GLY A 215 -2.90 -10.66 12.05
CA GLY A 215 -2.71 -12.04 12.47
C GLY A 215 -1.23 -12.32 12.68
N VAL A 216 -0.89 -13.02 13.76
CA VAL A 216 0.46 -13.51 14.02
C VAL A 216 0.44 -15.01 13.93
N ASP A 217 1.24 -15.57 13.05
CA ASP A 217 1.31 -17.01 12.81
C ASP A 217 2.33 -17.73 13.72
N GLU A 218 2.47 -19.05 13.54
CA GLU A 218 3.37 -19.89 14.34
C GLU A 218 4.87 -19.59 14.12
N ASP A 219 5.21 -18.95 13.00
CA ASP A 219 6.57 -18.51 12.66
C ASP A 219 6.84 -17.07 13.14
N ASP A 220 5.94 -16.47 13.94
CA ASP A 220 5.97 -15.07 14.37
C ASP A 220 5.99 -14.07 13.20
N VAL A 221 5.34 -14.43 12.09
CA VAL A 221 5.12 -13.52 10.98
C VAL A 221 3.81 -12.76 11.19
N VAL A 222 3.88 -11.46 11.09
CA VAL A 222 2.73 -10.56 11.19
C VAL A 222 2.07 -10.42 9.82
N PHE A 223 0.79 -10.68 9.73
CA PHE A 223 -0.01 -10.45 8.52
C PHE A 223 -1.05 -9.37 8.78
N VAL A 224 -1.06 -8.31 8.00
CA VAL A 224 -2.15 -7.34 8.02
C VAL A 224 -3.38 -8.00 7.42
N GLU A 225 -4.34 -8.36 8.26
CA GLU A 225 -5.56 -9.07 7.84
C GLU A 225 -6.57 -8.10 7.23
N ASP A 226 -6.81 -6.97 7.91
CA ASP A 226 -7.69 -5.93 7.38
C ASP A 226 -7.42 -4.56 8.02
N VAL A 227 -7.88 -3.50 7.36
CA VAL A 227 -7.80 -2.13 7.87
C VAL A 227 -9.11 -1.42 7.59
N TYR A 228 -9.69 -0.84 8.61
CA TYR A 228 -10.90 -0.05 8.55
C TYR A 228 -10.60 1.37 9.00
N ALA A 229 -11.26 2.34 8.40
CA ALA A 229 -11.14 3.74 8.78
C ALA A 229 -12.51 4.40 8.79
N GLU A 230 -12.75 5.25 9.78
CA GLU A 230 -13.98 6.01 9.89
C GLU A 230 -13.71 7.43 10.35
N SER A 231 -14.48 8.37 9.82
CA SER A 231 -14.39 9.78 10.16
C SER A 231 -15.54 10.19 11.09
N GLN A 232 -15.29 11.16 11.98
CA GLN A 232 -16.30 11.81 12.81
C GLN A 232 -17.10 10.87 13.73
N SER A 233 -16.53 9.77 14.20
CA SER A 233 -17.18 8.83 15.12
C SER A 233 -17.07 9.32 16.56
N ASN A 234 -18.10 9.11 17.36
CA ASN A 234 -18.02 9.33 18.80
C ASN A 234 -17.43 8.10 19.53
N VAL A 235 -16.93 8.30 20.71
CA VAL A 235 -16.25 7.28 21.52
C VAL A 235 -17.13 6.03 21.75
N VAL A 236 -18.45 6.20 21.88
CA VAL A 236 -19.40 5.10 22.13
C VAL A 236 -19.54 4.21 20.89
N ASP A 237 -19.60 4.81 19.70
CA ASP A 237 -19.70 4.10 18.43
C ASP A 237 -18.39 3.38 18.12
N VAL A 238 -17.25 4.03 18.35
CA VAL A 238 -15.93 3.40 18.22
C VAL A 238 -15.79 2.18 19.14
N ALA A 239 -16.21 2.29 20.41
CA ALA A 239 -16.19 1.16 21.34
C ALA A 239 -17.14 0.01 20.90
N GLY A 240 -18.28 0.35 20.31
CA GLY A 240 -19.18 -0.64 19.70
C GLY A 240 -18.51 -1.37 18.55
N ARG A 241 -17.91 -0.64 17.63
CA ARG A 241 -17.17 -1.21 16.49
C ARG A 241 -16.01 -2.12 16.92
N ILE A 242 -15.26 -1.69 17.94
CA ILE A 242 -14.20 -2.53 18.52
C ILE A 242 -14.78 -3.85 19.05
N GLY A 243 -15.92 -3.80 19.76
CA GLY A 243 -16.62 -5.00 20.24
C GLY A 243 -17.02 -5.96 19.13
N ASP A 244 -17.54 -5.42 18.01
CA ASP A 244 -17.90 -6.22 16.82
C ASP A 244 -16.66 -6.90 16.23
N PHE A 245 -15.53 -6.19 16.07
CA PHE A 245 -14.29 -6.77 15.57
C PHE A 245 -13.70 -7.83 16.52
N VAL A 246 -13.78 -7.63 17.83
CA VAL A 246 -13.33 -8.63 18.81
C VAL A 246 -14.08 -9.96 18.62
N GLN A 247 -15.39 -9.90 18.39
CA GLN A 247 -16.20 -11.09 18.12
C GLN A 247 -15.90 -11.68 16.73
N GLN A 248 -15.82 -10.85 15.70
CA GLN A 248 -15.63 -11.29 14.31
C GLN A 248 -14.28 -11.98 14.11
N PHE A 249 -13.20 -11.42 14.64
CA PHE A 249 -11.84 -11.90 14.43
C PHE A 249 -11.27 -12.69 15.60
N HIS A 250 -12.02 -12.86 16.69
CA HIS A 250 -11.57 -13.50 17.94
C HIS A 250 -10.27 -12.88 18.48
N LEU A 251 -10.26 -11.54 18.55
CA LEU A 251 -9.07 -10.77 18.92
C LEU A 251 -8.61 -11.11 20.35
N GLN A 252 -7.30 -11.32 20.50
CA GLN A 252 -6.69 -11.59 21.81
C GLN A 252 -6.52 -10.29 22.62
N THR A 253 -6.15 -9.19 21.97
CA THR A 253 -5.95 -7.89 22.60
C THR A 253 -6.17 -6.80 21.57
N VAL A 254 -6.74 -5.67 22.03
CA VAL A 254 -6.87 -4.42 21.30
C VAL A 254 -5.95 -3.39 21.92
N PHE A 255 -5.05 -2.81 21.15
CA PHE A 255 -4.15 -1.74 21.57
C PHE A 255 -4.70 -0.39 21.09
N ILE A 256 -4.86 0.57 21.95
CA ILE A 256 -5.43 1.88 21.65
C ILE A 256 -4.44 2.96 22.10
N ASP A 257 -4.18 3.97 21.23
CA ASP A 257 -3.50 5.18 21.68
C ASP A 257 -4.38 5.88 22.73
N GLU A 258 -3.94 5.92 23.97
CA GLU A 258 -4.67 6.58 25.06
C GLU A 258 -4.37 8.08 25.20
N THR A 259 -3.62 8.65 24.26
CA THR A 259 -3.33 10.07 24.23
C THR A 259 -4.61 10.86 23.86
N GLY A 260 -5.01 11.81 24.66
CA GLY A 260 -6.20 12.63 24.41
C GLY A 260 -7.52 11.86 24.59
N LEU A 261 -8.32 11.70 23.53
CA LEU A 261 -9.64 11.02 23.58
C LEU A 261 -9.55 9.51 23.80
N GLY A 262 -8.40 8.91 23.49
CA GLY A 262 -8.22 7.47 23.60
C GLY A 262 -8.29 6.92 25.03
N GLY A 263 -7.93 7.69 26.04
CA GLY A 263 -8.04 7.28 27.45
C GLY A 263 -9.49 6.94 27.83
N GLY A 264 -10.43 7.80 27.48
CA GLY A 264 -11.88 7.54 27.70
C GLY A 264 -12.41 6.34 26.92
N LEU A 265 -11.88 6.08 25.72
CA LEU A 265 -12.23 4.90 24.92
C LEU A 265 -11.71 3.61 25.58
N VAL A 266 -10.47 3.62 26.07
CA VAL A 266 -9.86 2.49 26.80
C VAL A 266 -10.71 2.09 28.00
N ASP A 267 -11.11 3.08 28.82
CA ASP A 267 -11.93 2.83 29.99
C ASP A 267 -13.31 2.25 29.62
N LEU A 268 -13.98 2.84 28.62
CA LEU A 268 -15.27 2.35 28.12
C LEU A 268 -15.16 0.92 27.56
N CYS A 269 -14.09 0.62 26.84
CA CYS A 269 -13.85 -0.73 26.32
C CYS A 269 -13.67 -1.75 27.46
N ARG A 270 -12.91 -1.39 28.51
CA ARG A 270 -12.70 -2.23 29.70
C ARG A 270 -14.01 -2.48 30.46
N GLU A 271 -14.83 -1.46 30.65
CA GLU A 271 -16.16 -1.59 31.25
C GLU A 271 -17.07 -2.55 30.49
N ARG A 272 -16.91 -2.63 29.16
CA ARG A 272 -17.65 -3.57 28.30
C ARG A 272 -17.03 -4.96 28.21
N GLY A 273 -15.95 -5.23 28.94
CA GLY A 273 -15.26 -6.52 28.95
C GLY A 273 -14.44 -6.78 27.66
N ILE A 274 -14.12 -5.75 26.90
CA ILE A 274 -13.28 -5.86 25.70
C ILE A 274 -11.81 -5.97 26.14
N PRO A 275 -11.02 -6.93 25.62
CA PRO A 275 -9.63 -7.14 26.00
C PRO A 275 -8.73 -6.01 25.48
N THR A 276 -8.68 -4.89 26.20
CA THR A 276 -8.07 -3.63 25.75
C THR A 276 -6.86 -3.24 26.60
N ARG A 277 -5.81 -2.78 25.92
CA ARG A 277 -4.63 -2.14 26.53
C ARG A 277 -4.44 -0.74 25.94
N GLY A 278 -4.39 0.26 26.80
CA GLY A 278 -4.00 1.62 26.44
C GLY A 278 -2.49 1.72 26.25
N VAL A 279 -2.08 2.53 25.31
CA VAL A 279 -0.67 2.82 24.97
C VAL A 279 -0.50 4.32 24.88
N MET A 280 0.37 4.89 25.72
CA MET A 280 0.64 6.33 25.65
C MET A 280 1.71 6.62 24.59
N PHE A 281 1.37 7.37 23.57
CA PHE A 281 2.31 7.80 22.53
C PHE A 281 3.26 8.91 23.02
N SER A 282 4.09 8.60 24.00
CA SER A 282 5.24 9.47 24.29
C SER A 282 6.24 9.42 23.12
N LEU A 283 7.09 10.45 22.99
CA LEU A 283 8.12 10.50 21.94
C LEU A 283 8.99 9.24 21.96
N GLN A 284 9.39 8.78 23.14
CA GLN A 284 10.22 7.60 23.29
C GLN A 284 9.47 6.31 22.94
N GLU A 285 8.23 6.14 23.42
CA GLU A 285 7.41 4.96 23.13
C GLU A 285 7.09 4.85 21.65
N LYS A 286 6.72 5.98 21.00
CA LYS A 286 6.48 6.04 19.55
C LYS A 286 7.75 5.64 18.78
N ALA A 287 8.92 6.15 19.17
CA ALA A 287 10.19 5.81 18.56
C ALA A 287 10.51 4.31 18.65
N GLU A 288 10.32 3.70 19.84
CA GLU A 288 10.54 2.27 20.03
C GLU A 288 9.57 1.40 19.21
N MET A 289 8.30 1.75 19.17
CA MET A 289 7.31 1.01 18.37
C MET A 289 7.63 1.06 16.88
N TYR A 290 8.01 2.22 16.35
CA TYR A 290 8.39 2.36 14.94
C TYR A 290 9.73 1.70 14.61
N LYS A 291 10.68 1.68 15.55
CA LYS A 291 11.90 0.90 15.42
C LYS A 291 11.60 -0.59 15.30
N ASN A 292 10.71 -1.10 16.13
CA ASN A 292 10.26 -2.49 16.07
C ASN A 292 9.53 -2.81 14.77
N LEU A 293 8.63 -1.91 14.30
CA LEU A 293 7.99 -2.06 13.00
C LEU A 293 9.03 -2.15 11.87
N ARG A 294 10.03 -1.27 11.87
CA ARG A 294 11.13 -1.32 10.90
C ARG A 294 11.87 -2.66 10.94
N LEU A 295 12.18 -3.19 12.12
CA LEU A 295 12.81 -4.50 12.28
C LEU A 295 11.95 -5.63 11.72
N LEU A 296 10.62 -5.58 11.85
CA LEU A 296 9.73 -6.54 11.22
C LEU A 296 9.86 -6.51 9.68
N PHE A 297 9.96 -5.33 9.08
CA PHE A 297 10.22 -5.19 7.65
C PHE A 297 11.61 -5.73 7.26
N GLU A 298 12.67 -5.32 7.95
CA GLU A 298 14.06 -5.74 7.67
C GLU A 298 14.24 -7.26 7.79
N ASN A 299 13.54 -7.90 8.73
CA ASN A 299 13.57 -9.34 8.94
C ASN A 299 12.51 -10.11 8.10
N HIS A 300 11.80 -9.45 7.20
CA HIS A 300 10.72 -10.02 6.38
C HIS A 300 9.61 -10.71 7.21
N LYS A 301 9.44 -10.27 8.46
CA LYS A 301 8.46 -10.78 9.44
C LYS A 301 7.13 -10.02 9.42
N ILE A 302 6.91 -9.15 8.46
CA ILE A 302 5.63 -8.49 8.23
C ILE A 302 5.16 -8.68 6.79
N LYS A 303 3.87 -8.90 6.64
CA LYS A 303 3.19 -9.06 5.35
C LYS A 303 2.00 -8.12 5.28
N LEU A 304 1.94 -7.33 4.22
CA LEU A 304 0.91 -6.33 4.01
C LEU A 304 -0.03 -6.76 2.88
N LYS A 305 -1.32 -6.51 3.06
CA LYS A 305 -2.26 -6.45 1.93
C LYS A 305 -2.06 -5.13 1.15
N GLN A 306 -2.48 -5.11 -0.10
CA GLN A 306 -2.43 -3.92 -0.95
C GLN A 306 -3.50 -2.90 -0.50
N ILE A 307 -3.21 -2.18 0.58
CA ILE A 307 -4.04 -1.08 1.09
C ILE A 307 -3.31 0.22 0.75
N ASN A 308 -3.72 0.87 -0.34
CA ASN A 308 -3.00 2.00 -0.93
C ASN A 308 -2.67 3.09 0.09
N LYS A 309 -3.62 3.47 0.95
CA LYS A 309 -3.43 4.54 1.93
C LYS A 309 -2.40 4.15 3.00
N MET A 310 -2.38 2.91 3.47
CA MET A 310 -1.37 2.41 4.40
C MET A 310 0.03 2.41 3.76
N VAL A 311 0.14 1.85 2.55
CA VAL A 311 1.42 1.82 1.80
C VAL A 311 1.95 3.23 1.57
N TYR A 312 1.06 4.13 1.18
CA TYR A 312 1.37 5.53 0.94
C TYR A 312 1.91 6.19 2.22
N GLN A 313 1.15 6.17 3.32
CA GLN A 313 1.57 6.80 4.57
C GLN A 313 2.86 6.19 5.14
N LEU A 314 3.05 4.86 5.06
CA LEU A 314 4.29 4.21 5.47
C LEU A 314 5.51 4.74 4.70
N SER A 315 5.35 5.00 3.41
CA SER A 315 6.44 5.49 2.56
C SER A 315 6.85 6.94 2.86
N TYR A 316 5.96 7.70 3.48
CA TYR A 316 6.19 9.10 3.87
C TYR A 316 6.74 9.26 5.29
N LEU A 317 6.88 8.19 6.04
CA LEU A 317 7.51 8.23 7.35
C LEU A 317 8.99 8.54 7.23
N ARG A 318 9.43 9.51 8.03
CA ARG A 318 10.83 9.96 8.10
C ARG A 318 11.33 9.86 9.52
N ARG A 319 12.62 9.66 9.66
CA ARG A 319 13.31 9.73 10.92
C ARG A 319 14.08 11.04 11.03
N GLU A 320 13.86 11.75 12.10
CA GLU A 320 14.67 12.87 12.52
C GLU A 320 15.25 12.53 13.90
N TYR A 321 16.30 13.19 14.29
CA TYR A 321 16.87 13.05 15.63
C TYR A 321 16.78 14.38 16.36
N THR A 322 16.36 14.33 17.61
CA THR A 322 16.43 15.49 18.50
C THR A 322 17.88 15.85 18.79
N GLU A 323 18.16 17.03 19.32
CA GLU A 323 19.49 17.42 19.78
C GLU A 323 20.05 16.46 20.84
N SER A 324 19.18 15.78 21.59
CA SER A 324 19.53 14.74 22.56
C SER A 324 19.71 13.34 21.97
N GLY A 325 19.65 13.19 20.63
CA GLY A 325 19.84 11.92 19.94
C GLY A 325 18.64 10.96 19.95
N ILE A 326 17.48 11.41 20.47
CA ILE A 326 16.26 10.60 20.45
C ILE A 326 15.65 10.65 19.06
N MET A 327 15.34 9.48 18.49
CA MET A 327 14.66 9.39 17.21
C MET A 327 13.23 9.95 17.30
N LYS A 328 12.89 10.85 16.40
CA LYS A 328 11.56 11.40 16.22
C LYS A 328 11.01 10.91 14.89
N ILE A 329 9.81 10.37 14.92
CA ILE A 329 9.09 10.01 13.70
C ILE A 329 8.38 11.26 13.21
N LYS A 330 8.58 11.55 11.94
CA LYS A 330 7.92 12.64 11.25
C LYS A 330 7.18 12.04 10.05
N SER A 331 5.90 12.35 9.97
CA SER A 331 5.15 12.15 8.75
C SER A 331 5.02 13.50 8.04
N TYR A 332 5.18 13.51 6.73
CA TYR A 332 4.84 14.68 5.91
C TYR A 332 3.34 14.71 5.61
N GLU A 333 2.64 13.66 6.01
CA GLU A 333 1.20 13.48 5.91
C GLU A 333 0.61 13.01 7.23
N HIS A 334 -0.67 12.58 7.17
CA HIS A 334 -1.28 11.85 8.27
C HIS A 334 -0.53 10.54 8.51
N ASP A 335 -0.42 10.13 9.76
CA ASP A 335 0.21 8.89 10.21
C ASP A 335 -0.78 7.91 10.85
N ASP A 336 -2.08 8.13 10.68
CA ASP A 336 -3.16 7.36 11.31
C ASP A 336 -3.06 5.85 10.99
N TYR A 337 -2.77 5.50 9.71
CA TYR A 337 -2.62 4.09 9.29
C TYR A 337 -1.33 3.47 9.83
N PRO A 338 -0.16 4.09 9.74
CA PRO A 338 1.05 3.63 10.41
C PRO A 338 0.92 3.55 11.93
N ASP A 339 0.28 4.52 12.58
CA ASP A 339 0.10 4.55 14.02
C ASP A 339 -0.80 3.39 14.48
N SER A 340 -1.89 3.12 13.79
CA SER A 340 -2.72 1.94 14.06
C SER A 340 -1.98 0.62 13.81
N LEU A 341 -1.10 0.56 12.79
CA LEU A 341 -0.29 -0.62 12.49
C LEU A 341 0.76 -0.87 13.58
N VAL A 342 1.50 0.15 14.03
CA VAL A 342 2.50 -0.04 15.10
C VAL A 342 1.86 -0.47 16.41
N LEU A 343 0.65 0.02 16.71
CA LEU A 343 -0.14 -0.44 17.84
C LEU A 343 -0.50 -1.93 17.71
N ALA A 344 -1.00 -2.35 16.56
CA ALA A 344 -1.31 -3.76 16.32
C ALA A 344 -0.08 -4.67 16.43
N CYS A 345 1.07 -4.23 15.89
CA CYS A 345 2.33 -4.94 15.95
C CYS A 345 2.93 -5.01 17.37
N ARG A 346 2.43 -4.21 18.33
CA ARG A 346 2.86 -4.29 19.72
C ARG A 346 2.61 -5.68 20.34
N ALA A 347 1.64 -6.41 19.84
CA ALA A 347 1.36 -7.79 20.24
C ALA A 347 2.58 -8.71 20.13
N VAL A 348 3.43 -8.48 19.15
CA VAL A 348 4.63 -9.27 18.90
C VAL A 348 5.76 -8.90 19.87
N ASN A 349 5.70 -7.70 20.47
CA ASN A 349 6.72 -7.19 21.40
C ASN A 349 6.39 -7.41 22.88
N THR A 350 5.17 -7.83 23.23
CA THR A 350 4.73 -7.97 24.64
C THR A 350 5.13 -9.30 25.27
N GLY A 351 6.13 -9.99 24.73
CA GLY A 351 6.95 -10.90 25.51
C GLY A 351 6.26 -12.13 26.09
N GLU A 352 5.97 -13.07 25.24
CA GLU A 352 6.21 -14.48 25.57
C GLU A 352 6.98 -15.10 24.38
N GLY A 353 8.16 -14.53 24.06
CA GLY A 353 8.98 -15.14 23.04
C GLY A 353 9.91 -14.27 22.20
N TRP A 354 9.93 -12.95 22.34
CA TRP A 354 10.93 -12.15 21.64
C TRP A 354 12.09 -11.81 22.57
N TYR A 355 13.22 -12.40 22.27
CA TYR A 355 14.49 -11.97 22.84
C TYR A 355 14.70 -10.51 22.44
N VAL A 356 14.67 -9.62 23.42
CA VAL A 356 15.41 -8.38 23.35
C VAL A 356 16.85 -8.83 23.09
N LEU A 357 17.30 -8.71 21.84
CA LEU A 357 18.72 -8.67 21.57
C LEU A 357 19.23 -7.50 22.38
N ASP A 358 19.78 -7.80 23.56
CA ASP A 358 20.49 -6.84 24.39
C ASP A 358 21.69 -6.36 23.56
N MET A 359 21.42 -5.32 22.74
CA MET A 359 22.44 -4.67 21.91
C MET A 359 23.61 -4.18 22.76
N GLY A 360 23.38 -4.00 24.06
CA GLY A 360 24.44 -3.72 25.04
C GLY A 360 25.40 -4.89 25.24
N LYS A 361 24.97 -6.12 25.04
CA LYS A 361 25.81 -7.31 25.13
C LYS A 361 26.57 -7.60 23.84
N ALA A 362 25.90 -7.48 22.70
CA ALA A 362 26.52 -7.67 21.36
C ALA A 362 27.59 -6.59 21.06
N LEU A 363 27.36 -5.34 21.49
CA LEU A 363 28.35 -4.27 21.35
C LEU A 363 29.55 -4.46 22.33
N LYS A 364 29.34 -5.01 23.53
CA LYS A 364 30.44 -5.33 24.43
C LYS A 364 31.32 -6.49 23.95
N GLU A 365 30.74 -7.52 23.38
CA GLU A 365 31.49 -8.64 22.80
C GLU A 365 32.22 -8.28 21.49
N SER A 366 31.72 -7.29 20.73
CA SER A 366 32.38 -6.79 19.51
C SER A 366 33.48 -5.76 19.76
N LEU A 367 33.52 -5.11 20.94
CA LEU A 367 34.53 -4.08 21.27
C LEU A 367 35.62 -4.55 22.24
N PHE A 368 35.45 -5.70 22.87
CA PHE A 368 36.38 -6.24 23.88
C PHE A 368 36.66 -7.75 23.72
N GLY A 369 36.30 -8.35 22.59
CA GLY A 369 36.66 -9.73 22.21
C GLY A 369 37.81 -9.79 21.23
#